data_4f6ccb4faa32bff9428d1d6e6d995642
#
_entry.id   4f6ccb4faa32bff9428d1d6e6d995642
#
_cell.length_a   1.000
_cell.length_b   1.000
_cell.length_c   1.000
_cell.angle_alpha   90.00
_cell.angle_beta   90.00
_cell.angle_gamma   90.00
#
_symmetry.space_group_name_H-M   'P 1'
#
loop_
_entity.id
_entity.type
_entity.pdbx_description
1 polymer ?
#
loop_
_entity_poly.entity_id
_entity_poly.type
_entity_poly.pdbx_seq_one_letter_code
_entity_poly.pdbx_strand_id
1 'polypeptide(L)'
;MYLQQWWHAASVGRGQGEDILNVPFDIEIKARNSLDIKGTLRQIKARTDKSGKLGFACFRLNGQGEASVGEFVCMLSLVDLVQLLRKADYDKIDLGSNIDWEKALVRCDKCGDWKVKNWRCKTCEKEATNANV
;
A
#
# COMPACT_ATOMS: atom_id res chain seq x y z
N MET A 1 22.14 10.40 1.27
CA MET A 1 20.91 9.88 1.88
C MET A 1 20.12 9.11 0.86
N TYR A 2 19.46 7.99 1.25
CA TYR A 2 18.76 7.07 0.34
C TYR A 2 17.70 7.76 -0.55
N LEU A 3 16.87 8.62 0.04
CA LEU A 3 15.80 9.31 -0.70
C LEU A 3 16.29 10.32 -1.74
N GLN A 4 17.53 10.76 -1.68
CA GLN A 4 18.11 11.68 -2.67
C GLN A 4 18.21 11.06 -4.07
N GLN A 5 18.08 9.76 -4.21
CA GLN A 5 17.99 9.09 -5.51
C GLN A 5 16.78 9.54 -6.32
N TRP A 6 15.69 9.95 -5.66
CA TRP A 6 14.44 10.40 -6.28
C TRP A 6 14.12 11.87 -6.00
N TRP A 7 14.50 12.36 -4.83
CA TRP A 7 14.31 13.75 -4.41
C TRP A 7 15.66 14.33 -4.03
N HIS A 8 16.33 14.93 -5.00
CA HIS A 8 17.72 15.40 -4.86
C HIS A 8 17.93 16.38 -3.71
N ALA A 9 16.92 17.20 -3.41
CA ALA A 9 16.97 18.17 -2.30
C ALA A 9 16.63 17.58 -0.93
N ALA A 10 16.28 16.30 -0.85
CA ALA A 10 15.92 15.66 0.42
C ALA A 10 17.07 15.79 1.45
N SER A 11 16.73 16.16 2.67
CA SER A 11 17.69 16.36 3.76
C SER A 11 17.09 15.96 5.11
N VAL A 12 17.94 15.64 6.06
CA VAL A 12 17.52 15.30 7.43
C VAL A 12 17.04 16.54 8.15
N GLY A 13 15.84 16.48 8.72
CA GLY A 13 15.28 17.51 9.59
C GLY A 13 15.99 17.54 10.96
N ARG A 14 15.95 18.71 11.60
CA ARG A 14 16.49 18.90 12.93
C ARG A 14 15.45 19.57 13.82
N GLY A 15 15.17 18.99 14.98
CA GLY A 15 14.25 19.54 15.96
C GLY A 15 12.88 18.87 15.96
N GLN A 16 11.86 19.64 16.34
CA GLN A 16 10.47 19.16 16.35
C GLN A 16 9.83 19.38 14.96
N GLY A 17 9.43 18.33 14.28
CA GLY A 17 8.79 18.43 12.98
C GLY A 17 9.05 17.20 12.11
N GLU A 18 9.14 17.41 10.82
CA GLU A 18 9.42 16.37 9.84
C GLU A 18 10.87 15.85 9.99
N ASP A 19 11.05 14.53 10.02
CA ASP A 19 12.39 13.93 10.09
C ASP A 19 13.15 14.08 8.77
N ILE A 20 12.43 14.20 7.66
CA ILE A 20 13.02 14.44 6.34
C ILE A 20 12.38 15.68 5.72
N LEU A 21 13.20 16.59 5.25
CA LEU A 21 12.80 17.83 4.59
C LEU A 21 12.92 17.74 3.08
N ASN A 22 12.22 18.64 2.39
CA ASN A 22 12.26 18.78 0.93
C ASN A 22 11.79 17.54 0.16
N VAL A 23 10.81 16.86 0.72
CA VAL A 23 10.07 15.77 0.08
C VAL A 23 8.57 16.08 0.10
N PRO A 24 7.77 15.52 -0.81
CA PRO A 24 6.33 15.85 -0.92
C PRO A 24 5.45 15.12 0.11
N PHE A 25 6.04 14.44 1.08
CA PHE A 25 5.37 13.65 2.13
C PHE A 25 5.99 13.94 3.49
N ASP A 26 5.29 13.58 4.55
CA ASP A 26 5.77 13.64 5.94
C ASP A 26 6.14 12.23 6.40
N ILE A 27 7.41 11.99 6.62
CA ILE A 27 7.93 10.72 7.10
C ILE A 27 8.44 10.85 8.54
N GLU A 28 8.03 9.94 9.40
CA GLU A 28 8.51 9.77 10.76
C GLU A 28 9.45 8.57 10.81
N ILE A 29 10.68 8.77 11.24
CA ILE A 29 11.68 7.70 11.33
C ILE A 29 11.78 7.20 12.76
N LYS A 30 11.61 5.92 12.97
CA LYS A 30 11.72 5.24 14.26
C LYS A 30 12.82 4.20 14.24
N ALA A 31 13.76 4.32 15.16
CA ALA A 31 14.82 3.34 15.41
C ALA A 31 14.70 2.85 16.85
N ARG A 32 13.73 2.01 17.13
CA ARG A 32 13.41 1.53 18.48
C ARG A 32 13.13 0.04 18.51
N ASN A 33 13.37 -0.57 19.65
CA ASN A 33 13.07 -1.99 19.90
C ASN A 33 11.58 -2.27 20.16
N SER A 34 10.80 -1.23 20.47
CA SER A 34 9.35 -1.33 20.66
C SER A 34 8.59 -0.41 19.71
N LEU A 35 7.52 -0.92 19.14
CA LEU A 35 6.66 -0.21 18.21
C LEU A 35 5.39 0.29 18.93
N ASP A 36 5.28 1.59 19.15
CA ASP A 36 4.02 2.22 19.51
C ASP A 36 3.28 2.66 18.23
N ILE A 37 2.55 1.72 17.67
CA ILE A 37 1.82 1.91 16.40
C ILE A 37 0.76 3.01 16.54
N LYS A 38 -0.05 2.96 17.58
CA LYS A 38 -1.14 3.94 17.79
C LYS A 38 -0.62 5.34 18.06
N GLY A 39 0.41 5.47 18.90
CA GLY A 39 1.05 6.76 19.19
C GLY A 39 1.69 7.36 17.96
N THR A 40 2.42 6.56 17.19
CA THR A 40 3.07 6.98 15.95
C THR A 40 2.05 7.45 14.91
N LEU A 41 0.96 6.70 14.69
CA LEU A 41 -0.10 7.11 13.75
C LEU A 41 -0.79 8.42 14.20
N ARG A 42 -1.05 8.61 15.49
CA ARG A 42 -1.61 9.86 16.01
C ARG A 42 -0.67 11.04 15.79
N GLN A 43 0.62 10.86 16.00
CA GLN A 43 1.65 11.88 15.79
C GLN A 43 1.69 12.32 14.32
N ILE A 44 1.72 11.37 13.40
CA ILE A 44 1.70 11.61 11.96
C ILE A 44 0.41 12.35 11.57
N LYS A 45 -0.75 11.83 12.01
CA LYS A 45 -2.05 12.44 11.70
C LYS A 45 -2.15 13.90 12.17
N ALA A 46 -1.66 14.21 13.36
CA ALA A 46 -1.67 15.56 13.89
C ALA A 46 -0.88 16.56 13.01
N ARG A 47 0.20 16.11 12.37
CA ARG A 47 0.98 16.93 11.44
C ARG A 47 0.32 17.00 10.06
N THR A 48 -0.09 15.86 9.53
CA THR A 48 -0.64 15.77 8.17
C THR A 48 -2.03 16.40 8.03
N ASP A 49 -2.85 16.40 9.08
CA ASP A 49 -4.12 17.15 9.11
C ASP A 49 -3.91 18.66 8.89
N LYS A 50 -2.76 19.19 9.29
CA LYS A 50 -2.40 20.61 9.08
C LYS A 50 -1.73 20.85 7.73
N SER A 51 -0.86 19.96 7.30
CA SER A 51 -0.04 20.14 6.08
C SER A 51 -0.71 19.63 4.81
N GLY A 52 -1.67 18.74 4.92
CA GLY A 52 -2.27 18.03 3.78
C GLY A 52 -1.34 17.04 3.07
N LYS A 53 -0.13 16.83 3.60
CA LYS A 53 0.83 15.87 3.05
C LYS A 53 0.42 14.43 3.35
N LEU A 54 0.87 13.49 2.53
CA LEU A 54 0.86 12.08 2.90
C LEU A 54 1.84 11.85 4.05
N GLY A 55 1.37 11.22 5.12
CA GLY A 55 2.20 10.89 6.28
C GLY A 55 2.37 9.39 6.45
N PHE A 56 3.59 8.96 6.75
CA PHE A 56 3.88 7.58 7.09
C PHE A 56 5.07 7.46 8.04
N ALA A 57 5.17 6.35 8.74
CA ALA A 57 6.33 6.02 9.57
C ALA A 57 7.22 5.03 8.86
N CYS A 58 8.52 5.17 9.07
CA CYS A 58 9.54 4.25 8.59
C CYS A 58 10.30 3.68 9.79
N PHE A 59 10.32 2.38 9.92
CA PHE A 59 10.94 1.68 11.04
C PHE A 59 12.22 0.97 10.61
N ARG A 60 13.33 1.35 11.23
CA ARG A 60 14.55 0.59 11.18
C ARG A 60 14.46 -0.52 12.23
N LEU A 61 14.51 -1.76 11.81
CA LEU A 61 14.51 -2.93 12.68
C LEU A 61 15.93 -3.23 13.20
N ASN A 62 16.00 -4.00 14.28
CA ASN A 62 17.29 -4.43 14.84
C ASN A 62 18.13 -5.17 13.78
N GLY A 63 19.42 -4.86 13.75
CA GLY A 63 20.35 -5.45 12.79
C GLY A 63 20.37 -4.80 11.41
N GLN A 64 19.45 -3.89 11.11
CA GLN A 64 19.44 -3.15 9.86
C GLN A 64 20.37 -1.93 9.92
N GLY A 65 21.19 -1.75 8.91
CA GLY A 65 22.09 -0.61 8.72
C GLY A 65 21.76 0.16 7.44
N GLU A 66 22.65 1.04 7.03
CA GLU A 66 22.48 1.87 5.81
C GLU A 66 22.32 1.04 4.54
N ALA A 67 22.98 -0.12 4.46
CA ALA A 67 22.84 -1.03 3.32
C ALA A 67 21.45 -1.65 3.19
N SER A 68 20.65 -1.66 4.26
CA SER A 68 19.33 -2.26 4.33
C SER A 68 18.19 -1.22 4.30
N VAL A 69 18.46 0.04 3.99
CA VAL A 69 17.44 1.11 4.02
C VAL A 69 16.23 0.78 3.15
N GLY A 70 16.43 0.16 2.00
CA GLY A 70 15.35 -0.27 1.11
C GLY A 70 14.42 -1.33 1.71
N GLU A 71 14.83 -1.99 2.80
CA GLU A 71 14.07 -3.04 3.49
C GLU A 71 13.40 -2.54 4.77
N PHE A 72 13.54 -1.25 5.10
CA PHE A 72 12.86 -0.68 6.26
C PHE A 72 11.36 -0.81 6.10
N VAL A 73 10.68 -1.15 7.19
CA VAL A 73 9.22 -1.32 7.19
C VAL A 73 8.55 0.05 7.25
N CYS A 74 7.66 0.32 6.32
CA CYS A 74 6.84 1.52 6.33
C CYS A 74 5.41 1.22 6.78
N MET A 75 4.82 2.15 7.55
CA MET A 75 3.46 2.05 8.06
C MET A 75 2.69 3.33 7.75
N LEU A 76 1.53 3.17 7.17
CA LEU A 76 0.59 4.25 6.90
C LEU A 76 -0.84 3.76 7.11
N SER A 77 -1.81 4.68 7.15
CA SER A 77 -3.21 4.31 7.26
C SER A 77 -3.69 3.58 6.00
N LEU A 78 -4.67 2.69 6.15
CA LEU A 78 -5.24 1.96 5.00
C LEU A 78 -5.82 2.93 3.95
N VAL A 79 -6.46 4.00 4.37
CA VAL A 79 -7.04 4.98 3.45
C VAL A 79 -5.96 5.67 2.61
N ASP A 80 -4.82 6.00 3.22
CA ASP A 80 -3.70 6.62 2.50
C ASP A 80 -3.06 5.64 1.51
N LEU A 81 -2.89 4.38 1.91
CA LEU A 81 -2.40 3.32 1.01
C LEU A 81 -3.34 3.14 -0.19
N VAL A 82 -4.65 3.06 0.06
CA VAL A 82 -5.64 2.92 -1.03
C VAL A 82 -5.58 4.11 -1.99
N GLN A 83 -5.45 5.33 -1.46
CA GLN A 83 -5.31 6.53 -2.30
C GLN A 83 -4.04 6.50 -3.14
N LEU A 84 -2.91 6.06 -2.57
CA LEU A 84 -1.66 5.91 -3.32
C LEU A 84 -1.79 4.88 -4.43
N LEU A 85 -2.36 3.72 -4.14
CA LEU A 85 -2.57 2.66 -5.12
C LEU A 85 -3.46 3.14 -6.28
N ARG A 86 -4.53 3.90 -5.96
CA ARG A 86 -5.40 4.49 -6.99
C ARG A 86 -4.68 5.56 -7.83
N LYS A 87 -3.87 6.42 -7.21
CA LYS A 87 -3.08 7.41 -7.94
C LYS A 87 -2.01 6.77 -8.83
N ALA A 88 -1.46 5.64 -8.41
CA ALA A 88 -0.51 4.86 -9.19
C ALA A 88 -1.18 4.01 -10.28
N ASP A 89 -2.51 4.08 -10.42
CA ASP A 89 -3.28 3.20 -11.31
C ASP A 89 -2.94 1.71 -11.09
N TYR A 90 -2.72 1.34 -9.83
CA TYR A 90 -2.25 0.00 -9.46
C TYR A 90 -3.24 -1.11 -9.83
N ASP A 91 -4.52 -0.77 -9.93
CA ASP A 91 -5.58 -1.62 -10.44
C ASP A 91 -5.45 -1.91 -11.95
N LYS A 92 -4.68 -1.08 -12.66
CA LYS A 92 -4.38 -1.24 -14.10
C LYS A 92 -3.01 -1.86 -14.35
N ILE A 93 -2.21 -2.07 -13.29
CA ILE A 93 -0.92 -2.72 -13.42
C ILE A 93 -1.16 -4.20 -13.70
N ASP A 94 -0.69 -4.62 -14.85
CA ASP A 94 -0.64 -6.03 -15.19
C ASP A 94 0.37 -6.75 -14.29
N LEU A 95 -0.15 -7.55 -13.38
CA LEU A 95 0.67 -8.37 -12.46
C LEU A 95 1.31 -9.57 -13.18
N GLY A 96 1.83 -9.35 -14.39
CA GLY A 96 2.56 -10.35 -15.18
C GLY A 96 1.68 -11.24 -16.04
N SER A 97 0.42 -10.93 -16.17
CA SER A 97 -0.48 -11.51 -17.16
C SER A 97 -1.18 -10.38 -17.90
N ASN A 98 -0.98 -10.27 -19.19
CA ASN A 98 -1.79 -9.43 -20.07
C ASN A 98 -3.24 -9.93 -20.09
N ILE A 99 -3.91 -9.92 -18.93
CA ILE A 99 -5.32 -10.30 -18.83
C ILE A 99 -6.13 -9.08 -19.25
N ASP A 100 -6.56 -9.09 -20.48
CA ASP A 100 -7.64 -8.23 -20.93
C ASP A 100 -8.94 -8.73 -20.26
N TRP A 101 -9.29 -8.09 -19.14
CA TRP A 101 -10.46 -8.49 -18.36
C TRP A 101 -11.77 -8.39 -19.13
N GLU A 102 -11.86 -7.52 -20.11
CA GLU A 102 -13.04 -7.44 -21.00
C GLU A 102 -13.17 -8.71 -21.85
N LYS A 103 -12.05 -9.27 -22.27
CA LYS A 103 -12.02 -10.56 -23.02
C LYS A 103 -11.97 -11.77 -22.11
N ALA A 104 -11.46 -11.62 -20.88
CA ALA A 104 -11.37 -12.69 -19.90
C ALA A 104 -12.69 -12.99 -19.20
N LEU A 105 -13.60 -12.02 -19.13
CA LEU A 105 -14.93 -12.19 -18.54
C LEU A 105 -15.93 -12.67 -19.60
N VAL A 106 -16.59 -13.78 -19.32
CA VAL A 106 -17.62 -14.38 -20.19
C VAL A 106 -18.88 -14.69 -19.37
N ARG A 107 -20.00 -14.75 -20.03
CA ARG A 107 -21.25 -15.23 -19.41
C ARG A 107 -21.18 -16.74 -19.23
N CYS A 108 -21.66 -17.22 -18.10
CA CYS A 108 -21.85 -18.65 -17.87
C CYS A 108 -22.99 -19.19 -18.74
N ASP A 109 -22.74 -20.23 -19.49
CA ASP A 109 -23.75 -20.81 -20.37
C ASP A 109 -24.94 -21.45 -19.63
N LYS A 110 -24.77 -21.76 -18.34
CA LYS A 110 -25.80 -22.39 -17.50
C LYS A 110 -26.69 -21.36 -16.78
N CYS A 111 -26.11 -20.38 -16.09
CA CYS A 111 -26.84 -19.44 -15.24
C CYS A 111 -26.80 -18.00 -15.75
N GLY A 112 -26.01 -17.68 -16.74
CA GLY A 112 -25.86 -16.33 -17.30
C GLY A 112 -25.00 -15.38 -16.50
N ASP A 113 -24.50 -15.77 -15.34
CA ASP A 113 -23.62 -14.93 -14.53
C ASP A 113 -22.24 -14.74 -15.14
N TRP A 114 -21.57 -13.67 -14.75
CA TRP A 114 -20.21 -13.40 -15.19
C TRP A 114 -19.22 -14.34 -14.53
N LYS A 115 -18.32 -14.89 -15.32
CA LYS A 115 -17.20 -15.71 -14.85
C LYS A 115 -15.95 -15.43 -15.67
N VAL A 116 -14.78 -15.76 -15.13
CA VAL A 116 -13.55 -15.77 -15.90
C VAL A 116 -13.58 -16.95 -16.86
N LYS A 117 -13.21 -16.71 -18.11
CA LYS A 117 -13.10 -17.74 -19.15
C LYS A 117 -12.27 -18.90 -18.65
N ASN A 118 -12.72 -20.12 -18.86
CA ASN A 118 -12.11 -21.37 -18.38
C ASN A 118 -12.17 -21.61 -16.86
N TRP A 119 -12.76 -20.69 -16.07
CA TRP A 119 -13.00 -20.94 -14.66
C TRP A 119 -14.39 -21.52 -14.43
N ARG A 120 -14.55 -22.26 -13.33
CA ARG A 120 -15.85 -22.74 -12.89
C ARG A 120 -16.71 -21.56 -12.44
N CYS A 121 -17.99 -21.64 -12.72
CA CYS A 121 -18.93 -20.61 -12.31
C CYS A 121 -19.27 -20.77 -10.83
N LYS A 122 -18.96 -19.77 -10.02
CA LYS A 122 -19.22 -19.78 -8.56
C LYS A 122 -20.71 -19.94 -8.21
N THR A 123 -21.60 -19.41 -9.02
CA THR A 123 -23.06 -19.53 -8.81
C THR A 123 -23.51 -20.97 -9.03
N CYS A 124 -23.08 -21.60 -10.12
CA CYS A 124 -23.42 -23.00 -10.38
C CYS A 124 -22.77 -23.97 -9.37
N GLU A 125 -21.61 -23.64 -8.81
CA GLU A 125 -20.96 -24.45 -7.76
C GLU A 125 -21.75 -24.40 -6.44
N LYS A 126 -22.28 -23.23 -6.07
CA LYS A 126 -23.12 -23.10 -4.87
C LYS A 126 -24.43 -23.87 -4.97
N GLU A 127 -25.05 -23.86 -6.16
CA GLU A 127 -26.28 -24.63 -6.40
C GLU A 127 -26.03 -26.15 -6.36
N ALA A 128 -24.87 -26.61 -6.88
CA ALA A 128 -24.49 -28.02 -6.82
C ALA A 128 -24.21 -28.50 -5.40
N THR A 129 -23.64 -27.64 -4.53
CA THR A 129 -23.41 -27.98 -3.10
C THR A 129 -24.70 -27.96 -2.28
N ASN A 130 -25.68 -27.11 -2.63
CA ASN A 130 -26.99 -27.06 -1.98
C ASN A 130 -27.94 -28.18 -2.40
N ALA A 131 -27.72 -28.81 -3.55
CA ALA A 131 -28.52 -29.94 -4.05
C ALA A 131 -28.17 -31.28 -3.40
N ASN A 132 -27.08 -31.36 -2.64
CA ASN A 132 -26.62 -32.55 -1.92
C ASN A 132 -26.90 -32.52 -0.41
N VAL A 133 -27.81 -31.71 0.04
CA VAL A 133 -28.29 -31.66 1.44
C VAL A 133 -29.64 -32.33 1.55
#